data_babfaa5c7be8883da7596c3b29bd1478
#
_entry.id   babfaa5c7be8883da7596c3b29bd1478
#
_cell.length_a   1.000
_cell.length_b   1.000
_cell.length_c   1.000
_cell.angle_alpha   90.00
_cell.angle_beta   90.00
_cell.angle_gamma   90.00
#
_symmetry.space_group_name_H-M   'P 1'
#
loop_
_entity.id
_entity.type
_entity.pdbx_description
1 polymer ?
#
loop_
_entity_poly.entity_id
_entity_poly.type
_entity_poly.pdbx_seq_one_letter_code
_entity_poly.pdbx_strand_id
1 'polypeptide(L)'
;MSKVYRRCGGLDVHKETVVVCVLPPDGSEGEMIRKVFGTFRNELARMRGWFKQLKITHLAMESTGVYWMPIWNILDGHGFELLLVNPAQVKALQGRKSDQRDARRIAEFLQDRRLDGSFVPPREIRQLRQLLRHRQSLLEQRNEVHNQIRDLLETVNIKLSSVATDLLGVTGRAILQALADGLDSAERLSWKARGRLRAKAAQIKEAMKGFSDDFFRWMLKSHWGQYDFLTNHIAAFEAEITRHMAPYEEQIQLLTTITGVERLVAWNLIAELGLDMSVFPTAAHCASWAGLAPGTHESAGQQKTGRTKRGNRTLRRVLTQSAWANTRCKHGFLKAFFLRIRARCGWSKAIVATAHKILVIAYGILKTKQPYQDLGEDYYDRLNPDRTIRRVTKRLAKIGYQVTLTPIPPTAHPA
;
A
#
# COMPACT_ATOMS: atom_id res chain seq x y z
N MET A 1 -14.82 28.81 -26.34
CA MET A 1 -14.07 27.53 -26.52
C MET A 1 -15.04 26.44 -26.90
N SER A 2 -14.78 25.63 -27.94
CA SER A 2 -15.66 24.51 -28.30
C SER A 2 -15.60 23.46 -27.19
N LYS A 3 -16.77 22.96 -26.76
CA LYS A 3 -16.87 21.90 -25.75
C LYS A 3 -16.25 20.59 -26.27
N VAL A 4 -15.39 19.94 -25.49
CA VAL A 4 -14.62 18.75 -25.92
C VAL A 4 -15.52 17.52 -25.97
N TYR A 5 -16.34 17.29 -24.94
CA TYR A 5 -17.29 16.19 -24.89
C TYR A 5 -18.71 16.68 -25.08
N ARG A 6 -19.31 16.35 -26.21
CA ARG A 6 -20.64 16.85 -26.57
C ARG A 6 -21.79 16.14 -25.84
N ARG A 7 -21.60 14.88 -25.42
CA ARG A 7 -22.65 14.07 -24.77
C ARG A 7 -22.11 13.46 -23.49
N CYS A 8 -22.16 14.23 -22.42
CA CYS A 8 -21.58 13.82 -21.15
C CYS A 8 -22.53 14.10 -19.99
N GLY A 9 -22.28 13.42 -18.87
CA GLY A 9 -23.04 13.60 -17.64
C GLY A 9 -22.14 13.50 -16.40
N GLY A 10 -22.53 14.25 -15.37
CA GLY A 10 -21.97 14.20 -14.04
C GLY A 10 -22.91 13.49 -13.08
N LEU A 11 -22.35 12.66 -12.21
CA LEU A 11 -23.08 11.91 -11.19
C LEU A 11 -22.57 12.32 -9.81
N ASP A 12 -23.48 12.80 -8.99
CA ASP A 12 -23.26 12.96 -7.56
C ASP A 12 -23.89 11.77 -6.84
N VAL A 13 -23.04 11.01 -6.15
CA VAL A 13 -23.36 9.67 -5.65
C VAL A 13 -23.48 9.67 -4.15
N HIS A 14 -24.66 9.29 -3.67
CA HIS A 14 -24.99 9.10 -2.27
C HIS A 14 -25.35 7.63 -1.97
N LYS A 15 -25.59 7.33 -0.69
CA LYS A 15 -25.99 5.98 -0.25
C LYS A 15 -27.30 5.52 -0.89
N GLU A 16 -28.30 6.38 -0.95
CA GLU A 16 -29.66 6.03 -1.35
C GLU A 16 -30.03 6.58 -2.72
N THR A 17 -29.32 7.58 -3.21
CA THR A 17 -29.65 8.29 -4.44
C THR A 17 -28.43 8.60 -5.28
N VAL A 18 -28.64 8.71 -6.58
CA VAL A 18 -27.69 9.22 -7.56
C VAL A 18 -28.33 10.40 -8.25
N VAL A 19 -27.77 11.58 -8.04
CA VAL A 19 -28.18 12.78 -8.76
C VAL A 19 -27.38 12.86 -10.06
N VAL A 20 -28.07 12.89 -11.17
CA VAL A 20 -27.47 12.96 -12.50
C VAL A 20 -27.76 14.30 -13.16
N CYS A 21 -26.74 14.88 -13.76
CA CYS A 21 -26.85 16.05 -14.62
C CYS A 21 -26.24 15.74 -15.98
N VAL A 22 -27.04 15.84 -17.03
CA VAL A 22 -26.60 15.70 -18.42
C VAL A 22 -26.64 17.07 -19.08
N LEU A 23 -25.53 17.47 -19.68
CA LEU A 23 -25.41 18.75 -20.36
C LEU A 23 -25.71 18.61 -21.86
N PRO A 24 -26.30 19.64 -22.49
CA PRO A 24 -26.44 19.68 -23.92
C PRO A 24 -25.10 19.85 -24.63
N PRO A 25 -25.02 19.50 -25.92
CA PRO A 25 -23.78 19.60 -26.70
C PRO A 25 -23.13 20.98 -26.74
N ASP A 26 -23.93 22.01 -26.70
CA ASP A 26 -23.51 23.42 -26.74
C ASP A 26 -23.28 24.06 -25.37
N GLY A 27 -23.70 23.36 -24.28
CA GLY A 27 -23.59 23.84 -22.91
C GLY A 27 -24.62 24.88 -22.51
N SER A 28 -25.72 25.05 -23.29
CA SER A 28 -26.81 25.98 -22.95
C SER A 28 -27.57 25.51 -21.71
N GLU A 29 -28.03 26.47 -20.88
CA GLU A 29 -28.78 26.13 -19.64
C GLU A 29 -30.20 25.61 -19.93
N GLY A 30 -30.78 25.98 -21.05
CA GLY A 30 -32.17 25.62 -21.41
C GLY A 30 -32.40 24.16 -21.73
N GLU A 31 -31.35 23.40 -22.04
CA GLU A 31 -31.42 21.99 -22.42
C GLU A 31 -30.78 21.04 -21.41
N MET A 32 -30.37 21.53 -20.25
CA MET A 32 -29.79 20.70 -19.19
C MET A 32 -30.84 19.75 -18.63
N ILE A 33 -30.54 18.45 -18.67
CA ILE A 33 -31.42 17.42 -18.12
C ILE A 33 -30.90 16.98 -16.77
N ARG A 34 -31.77 17.05 -15.77
CA ARG A 34 -31.48 16.60 -14.42
C ARG A 34 -32.44 15.51 -13.99
N LYS A 35 -31.91 14.46 -13.38
CA LYS A 35 -32.72 13.35 -12.89
C LYS A 35 -32.10 12.72 -11.64
N VAL A 36 -32.93 12.26 -10.75
CA VAL A 36 -32.53 11.51 -9.55
C VAL A 36 -32.98 10.07 -9.71
N PHE A 37 -32.08 9.16 -9.40
CA PHE A 37 -32.33 7.72 -9.40
C PHE A 37 -32.04 7.16 -8.00
N GLY A 38 -32.76 6.11 -7.61
CA GLY A 38 -32.41 5.30 -6.45
C GLY A 38 -31.19 4.42 -6.73
N THR A 39 -30.58 3.90 -5.67
CA THR A 39 -29.40 3.02 -5.77
C THR A 39 -29.74 1.53 -5.85
N PHE A 40 -31.02 1.16 -5.86
CA PHE A 40 -31.45 -0.21 -6.10
C PHE A 40 -31.14 -0.64 -7.54
N ARG A 41 -30.90 -1.94 -7.73
CA ARG A 41 -30.44 -2.51 -9.00
C ARG A 41 -31.33 -2.17 -10.20
N ASN A 42 -32.64 -2.20 -10.02
CA ASN A 42 -33.63 -1.84 -11.06
C ASN A 42 -33.50 -0.36 -11.44
N GLU A 43 -33.36 0.54 -10.48
CA GLU A 43 -33.20 1.97 -10.71
C GLU A 43 -31.88 2.28 -11.44
N LEU A 44 -30.77 1.64 -11.03
CA LEU A 44 -29.50 1.77 -11.71
C LEU A 44 -29.53 1.21 -13.14
N ALA A 45 -30.29 0.13 -13.37
CA ALA A 45 -30.52 -0.40 -14.71
C ALA A 45 -31.35 0.57 -15.58
N ARG A 46 -32.39 1.21 -15.00
CA ARG A 46 -33.17 2.28 -15.66
C ARG A 46 -32.27 3.48 -15.98
N MET A 47 -31.42 3.90 -15.06
CA MET A 47 -30.44 4.97 -15.28
C MET A 47 -29.53 4.66 -16.46
N ARG A 48 -28.95 3.44 -16.52
CA ARG A 48 -28.14 2.98 -17.66
C ARG A 48 -28.90 3.03 -18.98
N GLY A 49 -30.15 2.52 -19.01
CA GLY A 49 -31.03 2.58 -20.18
C GLY A 49 -31.30 4.01 -20.64
N TRP A 50 -31.54 4.90 -19.68
CA TRP A 50 -31.76 6.32 -19.95
C TRP A 50 -30.49 7.00 -20.54
N PHE A 51 -29.30 6.70 -20.07
CA PHE A 51 -28.06 7.19 -20.68
C PHE A 51 -27.88 6.71 -22.12
N LYS A 52 -28.26 5.46 -22.44
CA LYS A 52 -28.23 4.94 -23.80
C LYS A 52 -29.21 5.67 -24.72
N GLN A 53 -30.42 5.95 -24.25
CA GLN A 53 -31.45 6.74 -25.00
C GLN A 53 -30.93 8.14 -25.34
N LEU A 54 -30.25 8.80 -24.39
CA LEU A 54 -29.64 10.10 -24.57
C LEU A 54 -28.32 10.06 -25.35
N LYS A 55 -27.85 8.86 -25.75
CA LYS A 55 -26.59 8.64 -26.45
C LYS A 55 -25.38 9.25 -25.72
N ILE A 56 -25.38 9.17 -24.39
CA ILE A 56 -24.25 9.62 -23.56
C ILE A 56 -23.02 8.78 -23.86
N THR A 57 -21.86 9.44 -23.97
CA THR A 57 -20.58 8.79 -24.22
C THR A 57 -19.65 8.82 -23.00
N HIS A 58 -19.67 9.92 -22.24
CA HIS A 58 -18.77 10.14 -21.11
C HIS A 58 -19.54 10.43 -19.83
N LEU A 59 -19.13 9.80 -18.74
CA LEU A 59 -19.72 10.00 -17.43
C LEU A 59 -18.63 10.18 -16.37
N ALA A 60 -18.76 11.19 -15.53
CA ALA A 60 -17.88 11.39 -14.38
C ALA A 60 -18.67 11.24 -13.08
N MET A 61 -18.03 10.62 -12.07
CA MET A 61 -18.58 10.48 -10.73
C MET A 61 -17.52 10.71 -9.66
N GLU A 62 -17.95 11.24 -8.50
CA GLU A 62 -17.04 11.47 -7.38
C GLU A 62 -16.77 10.16 -6.61
N SER A 63 -15.52 9.94 -6.18
CA SER A 63 -15.08 8.75 -5.42
C SER A 63 -15.43 8.84 -3.93
N THR A 64 -16.70 9.10 -3.60
CA THR A 64 -17.17 9.20 -2.22
C THR A 64 -17.38 7.82 -1.61
N GLY A 65 -16.57 7.44 -0.62
CA GLY A 65 -16.63 6.17 0.08
C GLY A 65 -16.61 4.95 -0.85
N VAL A 66 -17.60 4.05 -0.69
CA VAL A 66 -17.78 2.85 -1.52
C VAL A 66 -19.00 2.95 -2.47
N TYR A 67 -19.78 4.03 -2.36
CA TYR A 67 -21.09 4.15 -3.03
C TYR A 67 -20.98 4.25 -4.55
N TRP A 68 -19.85 4.70 -5.09
CA TRP A 68 -19.60 4.75 -6.52
C TRP A 68 -19.46 3.34 -7.16
N MET A 69 -19.05 2.32 -6.39
CA MET A 69 -18.75 0.98 -6.92
C MET A 69 -19.94 0.29 -7.58
N PRO A 70 -21.15 0.24 -7.00
CA PRO A 70 -22.32 -0.34 -7.67
C PRO A 70 -22.67 0.37 -8.97
N ILE A 71 -22.56 1.70 -8.99
CA ILE A 71 -22.85 2.53 -10.16
C ILE A 71 -21.82 2.26 -11.26
N TRP A 72 -20.53 2.25 -10.89
CA TRP A 72 -19.47 1.88 -11.81
C TRP A 72 -19.71 0.51 -12.43
N ASN A 73 -19.98 -0.50 -11.60
CA ASN A 73 -20.18 -1.88 -12.06
C ASN A 73 -21.37 -2.05 -13.01
N ILE A 74 -22.41 -1.24 -12.90
CA ILE A 74 -23.58 -1.31 -13.80
C ILE A 74 -23.35 -0.56 -15.11
N LEU A 75 -22.40 0.37 -15.15
CA LEU A 75 -22.08 1.20 -16.32
C LEU A 75 -20.86 0.67 -17.09
N ASP A 76 -19.91 0.06 -16.39
CA ASP A 76 -18.66 -0.48 -16.94
C ASP A 76 -18.92 -1.54 -18.01
N GLY A 77 -18.21 -1.49 -19.14
CA GLY A 77 -18.38 -2.41 -20.26
C GLY A 77 -19.65 -2.19 -21.10
N HIS A 78 -20.40 -1.09 -20.89
CA HIS A 78 -21.67 -0.82 -21.59
C HIS A 78 -21.58 0.32 -22.63
N GLY A 79 -20.36 0.69 -23.04
CA GLY A 79 -20.11 1.69 -24.07
C GLY A 79 -20.01 3.13 -23.55
N PHE A 80 -19.82 3.30 -22.24
CA PHE A 80 -19.54 4.60 -21.63
C PHE A 80 -18.06 4.71 -21.28
N GLU A 81 -17.49 5.88 -21.49
CA GLU A 81 -16.21 6.25 -20.92
C GLU A 81 -16.45 6.83 -19.52
N LEU A 82 -15.94 6.13 -18.49
CA LEU A 82 -16.21 6.44 -17.10
C LEU A 82 -15.00 7.12 -16.45
N LEU A 83 -15.20 8.26 -15.82
CA LEU A 83 -14.23 8.94 -14.98
C LEU A 83 -14.63 8.86 -13.50
N LEU A 84 -13.78 8.28 -12.67
CA LEU A 84 -13.89 8.40 -11.21
C LEU A 84 -13.02 9.56 -10.75
N VAL A 85 -13.59 10.56 -10.09
CA VAL A 85 -12.90 11.81 -9.77
C VAL A 85 -12.63 11.91 -8.28
N ASN A 86 -11.46 12.41 -7.91
CA ASN A 86 -11.14 12.66 -6.51
C ASN A 86 -11.92 13.89 -5.99
N PRO A 87 -12.63 13.78 -4.84
CA PRO A 87 -13.32 14.91 -4.20
C PRO A 87 -12.46 16.17 -4.02
N ALA A 88 -11.17 15.99 -3.71
CA ALA A 88 -10.25 17.12 -3.54
C ALA A 88 -10.03 17.91 -4.85
N GLN A 89 -10.07 17.24 -6.00
CA GLN A 89 -9.94 17.88 -7.31
C GLN A 89 -11.19 18.69 -7.63
N VAL A 90 -12.37 18.13 -7.42
CA VAL A 90 -13.64 18.84 -7.61
C VAL A 90 -13.70 20.06 -6.69
N LYS A 91 -13.28 19.93 -5.43
CA LYS A 91 -13.21 21.04 -4.47
C LYS A 91 -12.20 22.13 -4.86
N ALA A 92 -11.05 21.78 -5.40
CA ALA A 92 -10.01 22.75 -5.80
C ALA A 92 -10.45 23.66 -6.97
N LEU A 93 -11.44 23.23 -7.75
CA LEU A 93 -12.00 23.98 -8.87
C LEU A 93 -13.20 24.87 -8.49
N GLN A 94 -13.41 25.18 -7.20
CA GLN A 94 -14.68 25.66 -6.63
C GLN A 94 -14.99 27.15 -6.60
N GLY A 95 -16.34 27.36 -6.51
CA GLY A 95 -17.17 28.34 -5.83
C GLY A 95 -18.16 27.70 -4.81
N ARG A 96 -19.14 28.42 -4.23
CA ARG A 96 -20.02 28.01 -3.10
C ARG A 96 -20.76 26.67 -3.28
N LYS A 97 -20.86 25.86 -2.19
CA LYS A 97 -21.49 24.52 -2.10
C LYS A 97 -22.99 24.50 -2.17
N SER A 98 -23.57 23.51 -2.91
CA SER A 98 -24.88 22.87 -2.66
C SER A 98 -24.90 21.53 -3.42
N ASP A 99 -25.45 20.46 -2.81
CA ASP A 99 -25.52 19.09 -3.38
C ASP A 99 -26.17 19.06 -4.76
N GLN A 100 -27.12 19.95 -4.98
CA GLN A 100 -27.80 20.10 -6.27
C GLN A 100 -26.88 20.65 -7.39
N ARG A 101 -25.80 21.33 -7.04
CA ARG A 101 -24.85 21.91 -7.99
C ARG A 101 -23.66 20.98 -8.27
N ASP A 102 -23.47 19.94 -7.44
CA ASP A 102 -22.28 19.12 -7.53
C ASP A 102 -22.32 18.21 -8.77
N ALA A 103 -23.44 17.53 -9.06
CA ALA A 103 -23.61 16.77 -10.32
C ALA A 103 -23.44 17.63 -11.58
N ARG A 104 -24.01 18.85 -11.56
CA ARG A 104 -23.87 19.81 -12.68
C ARG A 104 -22.40 20.21 -12.88
N ARG A 105 -21.69 20.54 -11.82
CA ARG A 105 -20.26 20.94 -11.87
C ARG A 105 -19.38 19.81 -12.35
N ILE A 106 -19.62 18.57 -11.88
CA ILE A 106 -18.91 17.39 -12.38
C ILE A 106 -19.12 17.27 -13.90
N ALA A 107 -20.37 17.48 -14.39
CA ALA A 107 -20.68 17.44 -15.81
C ALA A 107 -19.97 18.57 -16.60
N GLU A 108 -20.00 19.81 -16.07
CA GLU A 108 -19.35 20.97 -16.70
C GLU A 108 -17.83 20.79 -16.77
N PHE A 109 -17.19 20.37 -15.69
CA PHE A 109 -15.74 20.11 -15.68
C PHE A 109 -15.35 18.94 -16.58
N LEU A 110 -16.21 17.89 -16.65
CA LEU A 110 -16.01 16.79 -17.59
C LEU A 110 -16.10 17.31 -19.06
N GLN A 111 -17.14 18.09 -19.38
CA GLN A 111 -17.34 18.64 -20.71
C GLN A 111 -16.17 19.52 -21.16
N ASP A 112 -15.56 20.25 -20.25
CA ASP A 112 -14.40 21.11 -20.47
C ASP A 112 -13.05 20.35 -20.37
N ARG A 113 -13.07 19.04 -20.15
CA ARG A 113 -11.88 18.20 -19.94
C ARG A 113 -10.96 18.70 -18.80
N ARG A 114 -11.56 19.21 -17.72
CA ARG A 114 -10.82 19.74 -16.56
C ARG A 114 -10.70 18.73 -15.42
N LEU A 115 -11.18 17.52 -15.61
CA LEU A 115 -11.14 16.43 -14.63
C LEU A 115 -10.12 15.38 -15.05
N ASP A 116 -9.23 15.02 -14.11
CA ASP A 116 -8.36 13.86 -14.24
C ASP A 116 -9.02 12.66 -13.57
N GLY A 117 -9.18 11.57 -14.31
CA GLY A 117 -9.73 10.32 -13.80
C GLY A 117 -8.79 9.65 -12.81
N SER A 118 -9.34 9.19 -11.69
CA SER A 118 -8.64 8.28 -10.79
C SER A 118 -8.54 6.90 -11.42
N PHE A 119 -7.43 6.22 -11.24
CA PHE A 119 -7.25 4.86 -11.72
C PHE A 119 -8.23 3.88 -11.05
N VAL A 120 -9.11 3.27 -11.84
CA VAL A 120 -10.01 2.19 -11.44
C VAL A 120 -9.59 0.92 -12.18
N PRO A 121 -9.00 -0.07 -11.50
CA PRO A 121 -8.59 -1.30 -12.15
C PRO A 121 -9.78 -2.17 -12.56
N PRO A 122 -9.56 -3.16 -13.46
CA PRO A 122 -10.56 -4.16 -13.81
C PRO A 122 -11.16 -4.86 -12.58
N ARG A 123 -12.35 -5.43 -12.74
CA ARG A 123 -13.13 -6.00 -11.63
C ARG A 123 -12.36 -7.06 -10.84
N GLU A 124 -11.66 -7.95 -11.52
CA GLU A 124 -10.86 -9.02 -10.91
C GLU A 124 -9.73 -8.45 -10.02
N ILE A 125 -9.06 -7.43 -10.51
CA ILE A 125 -8.01 -6.72 -9.75
C ILE A 125 -8.61 -5.96 -8.57
N ARG A 126 -9.83 -5.39 -8.70
CA ARG A 126 -10.53 -4.76 -7.56
C ARG A 126 -10.88 -5.79 -6.48
N GLN A 127 -11.29 -7.01 -6.84
CA GLN A 127 -11.54 -8.10 -5.91
C GLN A 127 -10.27 -8.52 -5.17
N LEU A 128 -9.16 -8.72 -5.88
CA LEU A 128 -7.85 -8.98 -5.28
C LEU A 128 -7.43 -7.88 -4.30
N ARG A 129 -7.63 -6.62 -4.68
CA ARG A 129 -7.36 -5.47 -3.81
C ARG A 129 -8.19 -5.51 -2.53
N GLN A 130 -9.46 -5.90 -2.61
CA GLN A 130 -10.32 -6.07 -1.43
C GLN A 130 -9.83 -7.20 -0.53
N LEU A 131 -9.50 -8.37 -1.09
CA LEU A 131 -8.98 -9.51 -0.33
C LEU A 131 -7.69 -9.16 0.43
N LEU A 132 -6.70 -8.57 -0.25
CA LEU A 132 -5.43 -8.18 0.36
C LEU A 132 -5.57 -7.09 1.43
N ARG A 133 -6.44 -6.11 1.20
CA ARG A 133 -6.71 -5.06 2.19
C ARG A 133 -7.45 -5.61 3.41
N HIS A 134 -8.39 -6.52 3.20
CA HIS A 134 -9.09 -7.18 4.32
C HIS A 134 -8.14 -8.08 5.12
N ARG A 135 -7.31 -8.90 4.44
CA ARG A 135 -6.24 -9.67 5.10
C ARG A 135 -5.37 -8.77 5.97
N GLN A 136 -5.01 -7.59 5.48
CA GLN A 136 -4.21 -6.64 6.25
C GLN A 136 -4.96 -6.12 7.49
N SER A 137 -6.26 -5.82 7.37
CA SER A 137 -7.10 -5.43 8.50
C SER A 137 -7.16 -6.54 9.56
N LEU A 138 -7.28 -7.81 9.13
CA LEU A 138 -7.26 -8.95 10.05
C LEU A 138 -5.91 -9.07 10.78
N LEU A 139 -4.79 -8.82 10.11
CA LEU A 139 -3.47 -8.77 10.74
C LEU A 139 -3.37 -7.66 11.79
N GLU A 140 -3.92 -6.49 11.51
CA GLU A 140 -3.94 -5.36 12.44
C GLU A 140 -4.79 -5.69 13.68
N GLN A 141 -5.96 -6.28 13.50
CA GLN A 141 -6.82 -6.78 14.58
C GLN A 141 -6.10 -7.85 15.41
N ARG A 142 -5.44 -8.82 14.77
CA ARG A 142 -4.69 -9.85 15.48
C ARG A 142 -3.54 -9.28 16.30
N ASN A 143 -2.84 -8.29 15.79
CA ASN A 143 -1.79 -7.59 16.54
C ASN A 143 -2.35 -6.80 17.73
N GLU A 144 -3.54 -6.23 17.59
CA GLU A 144 -4.24 -5.58 18.70
C GLU A 144 -4.55 -6.59 19.83
N VAL A 145 -5.12 -7.74 19.49
CA VAL A 145 -5.38 -8.81 20.46
C VAL A 145 -4.08 -9.31 21.11
N HIS A 146 -2.99 -9.43 20.33
CA HIS A 146 -1.67 -9.75 20.88
C HIS A 146 -1.22 -8.72 21.94
N ASN A 147 -1.42 -7.43 21.68
CA ASN A 147 -1.10 -6.37 22.64
C ASN A 147 -2.00 -6.46 23.87
N GLN A 148 -3.30 -6.73 23.71
CA GLN A 148 -4.24 -6.92 24.80
C GLN A 148 -3.84 -8.11 25.72
N ILE A 149 -3.39 -9.23 25.14
CA ILE A 149 -2.84 -10.37 25.92
C ILE A 149 -1.61 -9.92 26.71
N ARG A 150 -0.69 -9.21 26.07
CA ARG A 150 0.53 -8.71 26.74
C ARG A 150 0.17 -7.76 27.90
N ASP A 151 -0.73 -6.82 27.66
CA ASP A 151 -1.14 -5.84 28.66
C ASP A 151 -1.91 -6.52 29.82
N LEU A 152 -2.73 -7.54 29.54
CA LEU A 152 -3.39 -8.36 30.55
C LEU A 152 -2.38 -9.09 31.45
N LEU A 153 -1.31 -9.64 30.88
CA LEU A 153 -0.23 -10.28 31.67
C LEU A 153 0.47 -9.26 32.57
N GLU A 154 0.66 -8.03 32.13
CA GLU A 154 1.27 -6.96 32.92
C GLU A 154 0.39 -6.58 34.13
N THR A 155 -0.96 -6.63 34.02
CA THR A 155 -1.87 -6.27 35.12
C THR A 155 -1.74 -7.24 36.33
N VAL A 156 -1.33 -8.48 36.07
CA VAL A 156 -1.13 -9.51 37.12
C VAL A 156 0.36 -9.77 37.40
N ASN A 157 1.25 -8.86 36.96
CA ASN A 157 2.69 -8.94 37.14
C ASN A 157 3.34 -10.21 36.57
N ILE A 158 2.79 -10.77 35.48
CA ILE A 158 3.42 -11.85 34.70
C ILE A 158 4.29 -11.24 33.63
N LYS A 159 5.61 -11.37 33.72
CA LYS A 159 6.61 -10.72 32.89
C LYS A 159 7.16 -11.62 31.76
N LEU A 160 6.35 -12.52 31.23
CA LEU A 160 6.79 -13.48 30.20
C LEU A 160 7.34 -12.77 28.94
N SER A 161 6.78 -11.61 28.58
CA SER A 161 7.22 -10.78 27.44
C SER A 161 8.66 -10.27 27.57
N SER A 162 9.19 -10.12 28.79
CA SER A 162 10.57 -9.69 29.04
C SER A 162 11.61 -10.80 28.79
N VAL A 163 11.18 -12.07 28.85
CA VAL A 163 12.04 -13.25 28.67
C VAL A 163 11.86 -13.84 27.26
N ALA A 164 10.62 -13.95 26.80
CA ALA A 164 10.24 -14.49 25.49
C ALA A 164 9.92 -13.35 24.52
N THR A 165 10.81 -13.11 23.56
CA THR A 165 10.62 -12.07 22.53
C THR A 165 9.35 -12.31 21.71
N ASP A 166 9.01 -13.57 21.45
CA ASP A 166 7.76 -13.98 20.82
C ASP A 166 6.84 -14.61 21.87
N LEU A 167 5.94 -13.79 22.41
CA LEU A 167 4.99 -14.18 23.45
C LEU A 167 4.03 -15.29 22.99
N LEU A 168 3.68 -15.31 21.70
CA LEU A 168 2.74 -16.26 21.11
C LEU A 168 3.42 -17.32 20.24
N GLY A 169 4.74 -17.45 20.33
CA GLY A 169 5.50 -18.57 19.77
C GLY A 169 5.25 -19.88 20.54
N VAL A 170 5.88 -20.96 20.10
CA VAL A 170 5.64 -22.32 20.60
C VAL A 170 5.70 -22.43 22.14
N THR A 171 6.71 -21.84 22.77
CA THR A 171 6.87 -21.84 24.23
C THR A 171 5.82 -20.97 24.93
N GLY A 172 5.65 -19.74 24.46
CA GLY A 172 4.71 -18.80 25.04
C GLY A 172 3.27 -19.33 24.97
N ARG A 173 2.86 -19.89 23.83
CA ARG A 173 1.56 -20.55 23.65
C ARG A 173 1.37 -21.70 24.67
N ALA A 174 2.36 -22.58 24.83
CA ALA A 174 2.26 -23.70 25.75
C ALA A 174 2.17 -23.26 27.23
N ILE A 175 2.84 -22.15 27.56
CA ILE A 175 2.78 -21.58 28.92
C ILE A 175 1.43 -20.90 29.17
N LEU A 176 1.00 -20.02 28.26
CA LEU A 176 -0.23 -19.25 28.39
C LEU A 176 -1.48 -20.15 28.36
N GLN A 177 -1.47 -21.21 27.54
CA GLN A 177 -2.54 -22.20 27.53
C GLN A 177 -2.64 -22.90 28.86
N ALA A 178 -1.51 -23.39 29.41
CA ALA A 178 -1.51 -24.05 30.70
C ALA A 178 -1.94 -23.13 31.85
N LEU A 179 -1.54 -21.84 31.79
CA LEU A 179 -1.97 -20.83 32.77
C LEU A 179 -3.48 -20.58 32.66
N ALA A 180 -4.01 -20.47 31.48
CA ALA A 180 -5.45 -20.34 31.23
C ALA A 180 -6.23 -21.56 31.72
N ASP A 181 -5.64 -22.75 31.62
CA ASP A 181 -6.23 -24.02 32.11
C ASP A 181 -6.09 -24.21 33.63
N GLY A 182 -5.53 -23.23 34.35
CA GLY A 182 -5.44 -23.22 35.82
C GLY A 182 -4.12 -23.76 36.40
N LEU A 183 -3.08 -23.91 35.57
CA LEU A 183 -1.75 -24.29 36.09
C LEU A 183 -1.02 -23.05 36.64
N ASP A 184 -1.03 -22.86 37.96
CA ASP A 184 -0.43 -21.67 38.61
C ASP A 184 1.02 -21.85 39.06
N SER A 185 1.55 -23.08 39.04
CA SER A 185 2.92 -23.33 39.44
C SER A 185 3.91 -22.75 38.43
N ALA A 186 4.59 -21.66 38.79
CA ALA A 186 5.63 -21.03 37.98
C ALA A 186 6.74 -22.03 37.59
N GLU A 187 7.05 -22.99 38.44
CA GLU A 187 8.00 -24.06 38.15
C GLU A 187 7.50 -24.99 37.04
N ARG A 188 6.27 -25.53 37.18
CA ARG A 188 5.67 -26.40 36.15
C ARG A 188 5.44 -25.68 34.83
N LEU A 189 5.10 -24.39 34.86
CA LEU A 189 4.99 -23.52 33.66
C LEU A 189 6.36 -23.38 32.99
N SER A 190 7.44 -23.19 33.74
CA SER A 190 8.79 -23.08 33.16
C SER A 190 9.26 -24.37 32.45
N TRP A 191 8.77 -25.55 32.85
CA TRP A 191 9.10 -26.80 32.15
C TRP A 191 8.49 -26.92 30.76
N LYS A 192 7.54 -26.07 30.41
CA LYS A 192 6.98 -26.00 29.07
C LYS A 192 7.90 -25.28 28.08
N ALA A 193 9.00 -24.70 28.54
CA ALA A 193 9.99 -24.04 27.70
C ALA A 193 10.60 -25.03 26.68
N ARG A 194 10.65 -24.60 25.41
CA ARG A 194 11.17 -25.39 24.29
C ARG A 194 12.29 -24.64 23.52
N GLY A 195 13.12 -25.41 22.83
CA GLY A 195 14.19 -24.86 22.00
C GLY A 195 15.13 -23.97 22.81
N ARG A 196 15.49 -22.81 22.30
CA ARG A 196 16.41 -21.84 22.94
C ARG A 196 15.90 -21.32 24.29
N LEU A 197 14.61 -21.33 24.54
CA LEU A 197 14.03 -20.87 25.81
C LEU A 197 14.22 -21.85 26.94
N ARG A 198 14.61 -23.12 26.69
CA ARG A 198 14.98 -24.07 27.76
C ARG A 198 16.13 -23.54 28.62
N ALA A 199 17.12 -22.93 28.02
CA ALA A 199 18.24 -22.33 28.76
C ALA A 199 17.81 -21.13 29.64
N LYS A 200 16.62 -20.59 29.42
CA LYS A 200 16.03 -19.49 30.19
C LYS A 200 14.92 -19.94 31.15
N ALA A 201 14.82 -21.25 31.45
CA ALA A 201 13.75 -21.79 32.29
C ALA A 201 13.69 -21.12 33.67
N ALA A 202 14.83 -20.82 34.31
CA ALA A 202 14.89 -20.09 35.56
C ALA A 202 14.32 -18.66 35.44
N GLN A 203 14.61 -17.97 34.38
CA GLN A 203 14.07 -16.61 34.09
C GLN A 203 12.55 -16.70 33.84
N ILE A 204 12.09 -17.73 33.12
CA ILE A 204 10.65 -17.95 32.88
C ILE A 204 9.95 -18.24 34.19
N LYS A 205 10.53 -19.09 35.06
CA LYS A 205 9.98 -19.38 36.42
C LYS A 205 9.80 -18.08 37.20
N GLU A 206 10.78 -17.19 37.17
CA GLU A 206 10.69 -15.91 37.88
C GLU A 206 9.63 -14.99 37.25
N ALA A 207 9.59 -14.92 35.93
CA ALA A 207 8.63 -14.10 35.15
C ALA A 207 7.16 -14.55 35.33
N MET A 208 6.95 -15.81 35.74
CA MET A 208 5.61 -16.39 35.98
C MET A 208 5.12 -16.25 37.42
N LYS A 209 5.86 -15.60 38.31
CA LYS A 209 5.46 -15.36 39.71
C LYS A 209 4.52 -14.15 39.80
N GLY A 210 3.39 -14.21 39.12
CA GLY A 210 2.33 -13.21 39.20
C GLY A 210 1.09 -13.75 39.91
N PHE A 211 0.04 -12.94 39.94
CA PHE A 211 -1.25 -13.33 40.52
C PHE A 211 -2.20 -13.73 39.40
N SER A 212 -2.70 -14.95 39.42
CA SER A 212 -3.72 -15.39 38.49
C SER A 212 -4.99 -15.76 39.24
N ASP A 213 -6.07 -15.07 38.99
CA ASP A 213 -7.40 -15.38 39.48
C ASP A 213 -8.31 -15.90 38.34
N ASP A 214 -9.54 -16.26 38.69
CA ASP A 214 -10.48 -16.79 37.70
C ASP A 214 -10.91 -15.75 36.68
N PHE A 215 -10.96 -14.46 37.05
CA PHE A 215 -11.26 -13.37 36.13
C PHE A 215 -10.13 -13.21 35.07
N PHE A 216 -8.88 -13.20 35.52
CA PHE A 216 -7.74 -13.14 34.63
C PHE A 216 -7.71 -14.33 33.64
N ARG A 217 -7.94 -15.56 34.14
CA ARG A 217 -7.97 -16.77 33.30
C ARG A 217 -9.09 -16.72 32.29
N TRP A 218 -10.28 -16.24 32.68
CA TRP A 218 -11.40 -16.04 31.77
C TRP A 218 -11.06 -15.02 30.68
N MET A 219 -10.49 -13.87 31.03
CA MET A 219 -10.05 -12.86 30.09
C MET A 219 -8.97 -13.39 29.12
N LEU A 220 -7.98 -14.11 29.65
CA LEU A 220 -6.92 -14.72 28.84
C LEU A 220 -7.49 -15.73 27.83
N LYS A 221 -8.42 -16.60 28.25
CA LYS A 221 -9.12 -17.53 27.35
C LYS A 221 -9.90 -16.79 26.26
N SER A 222 -10.58 -15.72 26.62
CA SER A 222 -11.35 -14.90 25.65
C SER A 222 -10.45 -14.29 24.58
N HIS A 223 -9.38 -13.60 24.97
CA HIS A 223 -8.42 -13.03 24.03
C HIS A 223 -7.70 -14.10 23.20
N TRP A 224 -7.40 -15.23 23.82
CA TRP A 224 -6.78 -16.35 23.12
C TRP A 224 -7.66 -16.91 22.02
N GLY A 225 -8.94 -17.18 22.33
CA GLY A 225 -9.92 -17.63 21.33
C GLY A 225 -10.06 -16.66 20.16
N GLN A 226 -10.07 -15.34 20.44
CA GLN A 226 -10.10 -14.32 19.42
C GLN A 226 -8.82 -14.30 18.55
N TYR A 227 -7.65 -14.46 19.17
CA TYR A 227 -6.38 -14.53 18.46
C TYR A 227 -6.32 -15.74 17.51
N ASP A 228 -6.74 -16.92 17.98
CA ASP A 228 -6.76 -18.13 17.17
C ASP A 228 -7.81 -18.06 16.05
N PHE A 229 -8.99 -17.51 16.33
CA PHE A 229 -9.98 -17.22 15.30
C PHE A 229 -9.40 -16.34 14.19
N LEU A 230 -8.79 -15.21 14.55
CA LEU A 230 -8.18 -14.29 13.57
C LEU A 230 -7.02 -14.97 12.79
N THR A 231 -6.23 -15.81 13.45
CA THR A 231 -5.14 -16.55 12.81
C THR A 231 -5.67 -17.52 11.74
N ASN A 232 -6.70 -18.30 12.08
CA ASN A 232 -7.34 -19.22 11.15
C ASN A 232 -8.04 -18.47 9.99
N HIS A 233 -8.66 -17.33 10.30
CA HIS A 233 -9.34 -16.51 9.31
C HIS A 233 -8.34 -15.88 8.32
N ILE A 234 -7.18 -15.42 8.80
CA ILE A 234 -6.07 -14.95 7.94
C ILE A 234 -5.60 -16.06 7.00
N ALA A 235 -5.43 -17.28 7.51
CA ALA A 235 -5.02 -18.43 6.69
C ALA A 235 -6.04 -18.76 5.59
N ALA A 236 -7.34 -18.68 5.89
CA ALA A 236 -8.40 -18.86 4.90
C ALA A 236 -8.35 -17.77 3.81
N PHE A 237 -8.13 -16.50 4.19
CA PHE A 237 -7.94 -15.41 3.21
C PHE A 237 -6.67 -15.59 2.37
N GLU A 238 -5.58 -16.07 2.95
CA GLU A 238 -4.34 -16.36 2.21
C GLU A 238 -4.53 -17.48 1.17
N ALA A 239 -5.30 -18.52 1.49
CA ALA A 239 -5.66 -19.57 0.54
C ALA A 239 -6.50 -18.99 -0.62
N GLU A 240 -7.50 -18.17 -0.32
CA GLU A 240 -8.35 -17.55 -1.33
C GLU A 240 -7.58 -16.56 -2.21
N ILE A 241 -6.69 -15.75 -1.60
CA ILE A 241 -5.79 -14.86 -2.36
C ILE A 241 -4.89 -15.68 -3.28
N THR A 242 -4.33 -16.79 -2.80
CA THR A 242 -3.47 -17.67 -3.61
C THR A 242 -4.21 -18.20 -4.83
N ARG A 243 -5.47 -18.63 -4.66
CA ARG A 243 -6.32 -19.10 -5.75
C ARG A 243 -6.57 -18.01 -6.80
N HIS A 244 -6.89 -16.80 -6.36
CA HIS A 244 -7.14 -15.66 -7.25
C HIS A 244 -5.85 -15.11 -7.89
N MET A 245 -4.69 -15.33 -7.29
CA MET A 245 -3.39 -14.90 -7.81
C MET A 245 -2.77 -15.90 -8.81
N ALA A 246 -3.28 -17.12 -8.89
CA ALA A 246 -2.74 -18.14 -9.79
C ALA A 246 -2.61 -17.70 -11.27
N PRO A 247 -3.57 -16.94 -11.85
CA PRO A 247 -3.43 -16.46 -13.22
C PRO A 247 -2.27 -15.46 -13.44
N TYR A 248 -1.71 -14.92 -12.38
CA TYR A 248 -0.67 -13.87 -12.43
C TYR A 248 0.71 -14.38 -12.00
N GLU A 249 0.93 -15.71 -12.02
CA GLU A 249 2.17 -16.31 -11.51
C GLU A 249 3.42 -15.83 -12.25
N GLU A 250 3.35 -15.66 -13.57
CA GLU A 250 4.46 -15.11 -14.37
C GLU A 250 4.87 -13.71 -13.87
N GLN A 251 3.91 -12.83 -13.66
CA GLN A 251 4.16 -11.48 -13.18
C GLN A 251 4.67 -11.46 -11.73
N ILE A 252 4.19 -12.40 -10.92
CA ILE A 252 4.68 -12.58 -9.55
C ILE A 252 6.15 -12.98 -9.57
N GLN A 253 6.53 -13.95 -10.39
CA GLN A 253 7.92 -14.40 -10.55
C GLN A 253 8.81 -13.25 -11.02
N LEU A 254 8.39 -12.50 -12.02
CA LEU A 254 9.12 -11.32 -12.50
C LEU A 254 9.32 -10.28 -11.39
N LEU A 255 8.29 -9.96 -10.62
CA LEU A 255 8.38 -8.97 -9.54
C LEU A 255 9.26 -9.45 -8.37
N THR A 256 9.27 -10.75 -8.08
CA THR A 256 10.09 -11.32 -7.01
C THR A 256 11.59 -11.35 -7.34
N THR A 257 11.98 -11.07 -8.58
CA THR A 257 13.40 -10.84 -8.92
C THR A 257 13.95 -9.56 -8.27
N ILE A 258 13.09 -8.61 -7.87
CA ILE A 258 13.52 -7.41 -7.17
C ILE A 258 13.96 -7.77 -5.76
N THR A 259 15.18 -7.43 -5.37
CA THR A 259 15.69 -7.64 -4.01
C THR A 259 14.75 -7.03 -2.97
N GLY A 260 14.31 -7.84 -1.99
CA GLY A 260 13.38 -7.43 -0.93
C GLY A 260 11.90 -7.37 -1.35
N VAL A 261 11.56 -7.87 -2.52
CA VAL A 261 10.18 -8.07 -2.97
C VAL A 261 9.87 -9.57 -2.94
N GLU A 262 9.19 -10.00 -1.89
CA GLU A 262 8.68 -11.36 -1.77
C GLU A 262 7.28 -11.47 -2.38
N ARG A 263 6.78 -12.70 -2.47
CA ARG A 263 5.48 -13.04 -3.08
C ARG A 263 4.32 -12.15 -2.62
N LEU A 264 4.22 -11.89 -1.32
CA LEU A 264 3.16 -11.03 -0.77
C LEU A 264 3.28 -9.57 -1.23
N VAL A 265 4.51 -9.06 -1.38
CA VAL A 265 4.75 -7.71 -1.91
C VAL A 265 4.36 -7.66 -3.38
N ALA A 266 4.72 -8.68 -4.17
CA ALA A 266 4.33 -8.80 -5.58
C ALA A 266 2.80 -8.85 -5.73
N TRP A 267 2.09 -9.61 -4.89
CA TRP A 267 0.62 -9.63 -4.86
C TRP A 267 0.00 -8.25 -4.66
N ASN A 268 0.54 -7.49 -3.68
CA ASN A 268 0.07 -6.12 -3.42
C ASN A 268 0.37 -5.18 -4.58
N LEU A 269 1.54 -5.32 -5.24
CA LEU A 269 1.88 -4.55 -6.43
C LEU A 269 0.87 -4.81 -7.55
N ILE A 270 0.57 -6.06 -7.88
CA ILE A 270 -0.40 -6.44 -8.90
C ILE A 270 -1.80 -5.92 -8.55
N ALA A 271 -2.26 -6.13 -7.32
CA ALA A 271 -3.60 -5.70 -6.89
C ALA A 271 -3.78 -4.17 -6.88
N GLU A 272 -2.73 -3.42 -6.56
CA GLU A 272 -2.81 -1.96 -6.48
C GLU A 272 -2.49 -1.26 -7.80
N LEU A 273 -1.59 -1.79 -8.63
CA LEU A 273 -1.21 -1.19 -9.92
C LEU A 273 -2.02 -1.73 -11.10
N GLY A 274 -2.51 -2.98 -11.00
CA GLY A 274 -2.94 -3.72 -12.18
C GLY A 274 -1.75 -4.20 -13.01
N LEU A 275 -2.03 -4.71 -14.19
CA LEU A 275 -1.01 -5.18 -15.15
C LEU A 275 -0.80 -4.23 -16.32
N ASP A 276 -1.83 -3.45 -16.63
CA ASP A 276 -1.76 -2.46 -17.73
C ASP A 276 -1.09 -1.18 -17.25
N MET A 277 0.17 -1.03 -17.63
CA MET A 277 0.96 0.17 -17.31
C MET A 277 0.69 1.35 -18.24
N SER A 278 -0.13 1.21 -19.27
CA SER A 278 -0.53 2.33 -20.14
C SER A 278 -1.37 3.37 -19.39
N VAL A 279 -2.03 2.95 -18.33
CA VAL A 279 -2.79 3.81 -17.39
C VAL A 279 -1.92 4.88 -16.73
N PHE A 280 -0.64 4.61 -16.58
CA PHE A 280 0.33 5.56 -16.04
C PHE A 280 1.28 5.99 -17.17
N PRO A 281 1.20 7.23 -17.67
CA PRO A 281 2.05 7.69 -18.79
C PRO A 281 3.53 7.46 -18.54
N THR A 282 3.99 7.64 -17.29
CA THR A 282 5.38 7.38 -16.89
C THR A 282 5.45 6.77 -15.47
N ALA A 283 6.59 6.20 -15.13
CA ALA A 283 6.89 5.74 -13.77
C ALA A 283 6.77 6.87 -12.73
N ALA A 284 7.02 8.13 -13.11
CA ALA A 284 6.86 9.29 -12.24
C ALA A 284 5.38 9.56 -11.91
N HIS A 285 4.47 9.39 -12.87
CA HIS A 285 3.01 9.49 -12.63
C HIS A 285 2.54 8.37 -11.69
N CYS A 286 3.01 7.13 -11.91
CA CYS A 286 2.75 6.01 -11.01
C CYS A 286 3.24 6.29 -9.58
N ALA A 287 4.46 6.80 -9.41
CA ALA A 287 5.03 7.15 -8.12
C ALA A 287 4.28 8.31 -7.43
N SER A 288 3.81 9.29 -8.19
CA SER A 288 2.97 10.38 -7.68
C SER A 288 1.62 9.87 -7.18
N TRP A 289 0.97 9.01 -7.97
CA TRP A 289 -0.29 8.36 -7.60
C TRP A 289 -0.14 7.48 -6.35
N ALA A 290 0.97 6.75 -6.23
CA ALA A 290 1.28 5.95 -5.06
C ALA A 290 1.60 6.78 -3.79
N GLY A 291 1.81 8.09 -3.92
CA GLY A 291 2.21 8.96 -2.82
C GLY A 291 3.66 8.76 -2.38
N LEU A 292 4.53 8.31 -3.29
CA LEU A 292 5.97 8.11 -3.06
C LEU A 292 6.83 9.19 -3.73
N ALA A 293 6.25 10.04 -4.56
CA ALA A 293 6.94 11.21 -5.11
C ALA A 293 6.94 12.38 -4.11
N PRO A 294 8.00 13.20 -4.07
CA PRO A 294 8.00 14.42 -3.27
C PRO A 294 6.92 15.38 -3.77
N GLY A 295 6.26 16.09 -2.85
CA GLY A 295 5.32 17.13 -3.20
C GLY A 295 6.06 18.35 -3.74
N THR A 296 5.52 18.97 -4.78
CA THR A 296 5.96 20.26 -5.29
C THR A 296 5.25 21.36 -4.48
N HIS A 297 5.87 21.83 -3.41
CA HIS A 297 5.46 23.04 -2.72
C HIS A 297 6.58 24.07 -2.91
N GLU A 298 6.50 24.77 -4.02
CA GLU A 298 7.45 25.83 -4.39
C GLU A 298 6.77 27.18 -4.22
N SER A 299 7.47 28.15 -3.65
CA SER A 299 7.04 29.52 -3.54
C SER A 299 8.26 30.41 -3.77
N ALA A 300 8.20 31.31 -4.74
CA ALA A 300 9.28 32.21 -5.13
C ALA A 300 10.61 31.47 -5.45
N GLY A 301 10.53 30.33 -6.17
CA GLY A 301 11.71 29.54 -6.55
C GLY A 301 12.32 28.71 -5.43
N GLN A 302 11.74 28.74 -4.21
CA GLN A 302 12.21 27.95 -3.08
C GLN A 302 11.27 26.79 -2.77
N GLN A 303 11.83 25.58 -2.69
CA GLN A 303 11.08 24.38 -2.30
C GLN A 303 10.85 24.38 -0.79
N LYS A 304 9.60 24.64 -0.34
CA LYS A 304 9.24 24.77 1.07
C LYS A 304 9.21 23.43 1.82
N THR A 305 8.90 22.32 1.18
CA THR A 305 8.81 21.02 1.84
C THR A 305 9.07 19.86 0.87
N GLY A 306 9.80 18.85 1.33
CA GLY A 306 10.00 17.58 0.63
C GLY A 306 9.02 16.48 1.08
N ARG A 307 7.91 16.81 1.75
CA ARG A 307 6.90 15.83 2.13
C ARG A 307 6.25 15.23 0.89
N THR A 308 6.05 13.92 0.90
CA THR A 308 5.31 13.22 -0.15
C THR A 308 3.82 13.58 -0.08
N LYS A 309 3.16 13.63 -1.24
CA LYS A 309 1.71 13.83 -1.33
C LYS A 309 0.96 12.64 -0.71
N ARG A 310 -0.31 12.83 -0.39
CA ARG A 310 -1.22 11.72 -0.07
C ARG A 310 -1.38 10.85 -1.32
N GLY A 311 -1.41 9.54 -1.15
CA GLY A 311 -1.56 8.58 -2.24
C GLY A 311 -2.05 7.23 -1.72
N ASN A 312 -1.73 6.16 -2.42
CA ASN A 312 -2.15 4.81 -2.05
C ASN A 312 -1.43 4.32 -0.79
N ARG A 313 -2.17 4.30 0.34
CA ARG A 313 -1.65 3.93 1.67
C ARG A 313 -1.11 2.51 1.73
N THR A 314 -1.81 1.57 1.07
CA THR A 314 -1.44 0.15 1.05
C THR A 314 -0.12 -0.04 0.33
N LEU A 315 -0.02 0.50 -0.88
CA LEU A 315 1.19 0.40 -1.69
C LEU A 315 2.39 1.06 -1.01
N ARG A 316 2.19 2.26 -0.45
CA ARG A 316 3.24 2.96 0.31
C ARG A 316 3.74 2.11 1.48
N ARG A 317 2.85 1.50 2.28
CA ARG A 317 3.23 0.65 3.41
C ARG A 317 4.04 -0.54 2.96
N VAL A 318 3.53 -1.30 1.99
CA VAL A 318 4.17 -2.52 1.49
C VAL A 318 5.56 -2.23 0.92
N LEU A 319 5.69 -1.19 0.10
CA LEU A 319 6.98 -0.79 -0.47
C LEU A 319 7.96 -0.22 0.57
N THR A 320 7.46 0.45 1.61
CA THR A 320 8.30 0.88 2.73
C THR A 320 8.84 -0.32 3.50
N GLN A 321 8.03 -1.36 3.73
CA GLN A 321 8.48 -2.62 4.34
C GLN A 321 9.53 -3.33 3.46
N SER A 322 9.33 -3.38 2.16
CA SER A 322 10.30 -3.91 1.20
C SER A 322 11.61 -3.10 1.21
N ALA A 323 11.52 -1.77 1.29
CA ALA A 323 12.70 -0.91 1.44
C ALA A 323 13.46 -1.19 2.75
N TRP A 324 12.76 -1.45 3.86
CA TRP A 324 13.37 -1.87 5.12
C TRP A 324 14.10 -3.23 5.00
N ALA A 325 13.51 -4.20 4.31
CA ALA A 325 14.16 -5.48 4.02
C ALA A 325 15.48 -5.28 3.28
N ASN A 326 15.52 -4.39 2.28
CA ASN A 326 16.74 -4.03 1.55
C ASN A 326 17.84 -3.44 2.43
N THR A 327 17.52 -2.77 3.55
CA THR A 327 18.58 -2.27 4.46
C THR A 327 19.38 -3.38 5.12
N ARG A 328 18.81 -4.59 5.20
CA ARG A 328 19.46 -5.78 5.82
C ARG A 328 20.20 -6.66 4.81
N CYS A 329 19.98 -6.45 3.51
CA CYS A 329 20.72 -7.18 2.47
C CYS A 329 22.22 -6.90 2.61
N LYS A 330 23.05 -7.88 2.26
CA LYS A 330 24.52 -7.72 2.31
C LYS A 330 25.00 -6.80 1.19
N HIS A 331 24.55 -7.04 -0.03
CA HIS A 331 25.00 -6.40 -1.28
C HIS A 331 23.82 -5.95 -2.12
N GLY A 332 24.08 -5.30 -3.26
CA GLY A 332 23.13 -4.95 -4.30
C GLY A 332 22.89 -3.46 -4.46
N PHE A 333 22.37 -3.11 -5.64
CA PHE A 333 22.09 -1.73 -6.03
C PHE A 333 21.16 -0.98 -5.08
N LEU A 334 20.05 -1.62 -4.66
CA LEU A 334 19.08 -0.96 -3.78
C LEU A 334 19.66 -0.64 -2.40
N LYS A 335 20.57 -1.50 -1.88
CA LYS A 335 21.32 -1.23 -0.66
C LYS A 335 22.26 -0.04 -0.84
N ALA A 336 23.04 0.00 -1.92
CA ALA A 336 23.94 1.11 -2.24
C ALA A 336 23.18 2.42 -2.40
N PHE A 337 22.02 2.38 -3.10
CA PHE A 337 21.13 3.52 -3.23
C PHE A 337 20.64 4.04 -1.88
N PHE A 338 20.15 3.14 -1.01
CA PHE A 338 19.71 3.50 0.34
C PHE A 338 20.82 4.18 1.15
N LEU A 339 22.01 3.58 1.20
CA LEU A 339 23.15 4.12 1.94
C LEU A 339 23.56 5.52 1.44
N ARG A 340 23.58 5.72 0.13
CA ARG A 340 23.88 7.01 -0.51
C ARG A 340 22.90 8.09 -0.11
N ILE A 341 21.57 7.80 -0.14
CA ILE A 341 20.54 8.77 0.24
C ILE A 341 20.56 9.00 1.75
N ARG A 342 20.75 7.95 2.56
CA ARG A 342 20.85 8.05 4.02
C ARG A 342 21.95 9.00 4.48
N ALA A 343 23.13 8.91 3.87
CA ALA A 343 24.26 9.77 4.20
C ALA A 343 23.99 11.26 3.96
N ARG A 344 23.05 11.58 3.04
CA ARG A 344 22.75 12.94 2.64
C ARG A 344 21.48 13.49 3.28
N CYS A 345 20.44 12.66 3.44
CA CYS A 345 19.09 13.09 3.77
C CYS A 345 18.53 12.42 5.04
N GLY A 346 19.29 11.55 5.69
CA GLY A 346 18.87 10.78 6.86
C GLY A 346 18.03 9.54 6.54
N TRP A 347 17.73 8.76 7.58
CA TRP A 347 17.15 7.42 7.48
C TRP A 347 15.76 7.41 6.86
N SER A 348 14.84 8.18 7.40
CA SER A 348 13.42 8.15 6.99
C SER A 348 13.23 8.54 5.52
N LYS A 349 13.97 9.58 5.05
CA LYS A 349 13.94 9.99 3.64
C LYS A 349 14.55 8.92 2.72
N ALA A 350 15.62 8.25 3.18
CA ALA A 350 16.25 7.18 2.42
C ALA A 350 15.33 5.96 2.23
N ILE A 351 14.56 5.57 3.25
CA ILE A 351 13.57 4.49 3.15
C ILE A 351 12.50 4.82 2.11
N VAL A 352 11.93 6.03 2.18
CA VAL A 352 10.89 6.44 1.21
C VAL A 352 11.46 6.55 -0.22
N ALA A 353 12.68 7.04 -0.37
CA ALA A 353 13.36 7.08 -1.68
C ALA A 353 13.64 5.67 -2.23
N THR A 354 14.00 4.72 -1.37
CA THR A 354 14.21 3.32 -1.78
C THR A 354 12.88 2.67 -2.16
N ALA A 355 11.79 2.90 -1.40
CA ALA A 355 10.44 2.47 -1.76
C ALA A 355 9.98 3.04 -3.12
N HIS A 356 10.26 4.31 -3.39
CA HIS A 356 10.04 4.93 -4.70
C HIS A 356 10.84 4.20 -5.80
N LYS A 357 12.12 3.93 -5.57
CA LYS A 357 12.97 3.24 -6.54
C LYS A 357 12.46 1.82 -6.84
N ILE A 358 12.02 1.07 -5.81
CA ILE A 358 11.40 -0.26 -5.98
C ILE A 358 10.13 -0.14 -6.85
N LEU A 359 9.28 0.86 -6.62
CA LEU A 359 8.09 1.08 -7.43
C LEU A 359 8.42 1.38 -8.90
N VAL A 360 9.44 2.22 -9.15
CA VAL A 360 9.89 2.52 -10.52
C VAL A 360 10.40 1.27 -11.23
N ILE A 361 11.13 0.41 -10.53
CA ILE A 361 11.60 -0.88 -11.07
C ILE A 361 10.39 -1.79 -11.35
N ALA A 362 9.47 -1.94 -10.40
CA ALA A 362 8.26 -2.75 -10.58
C ALA A 362 7.39 -2.28 -11.77
N TYR A 363 7.22 -0.95 -11.94
CA TYR A 363 6.57 -0.37 -13.11
C TYR A 363 7.29 -0.78 -14.41
N GLY A 364 8.62 -0.71 -14.43
CA GLY A 364 9.42 -1.13 -15.58
C GLY A 364 9.20 -2.60 -15.93
N ILE A 365 9.26 -3.48 -14.93
CA ILE A 365 9.05 -4.93 -15.09
C ILE A 365 7.65 -5.22 -15.66
N LEU A 366 6.59 -4.64 -15.07
CA LEU A 366 5.22 -4.85 -15.53
C LEU A 366 5.00 -4.33 -16.96
N LYS A 367 5.71 -3.25 -17.34
CA LYS A 367 5.63 -2.66 -18.68
C LYS A 367 6.40 -3.45 -19.73
N THR A 368 7.61 -3.92 -19.40
CA THR A 368 8.53 -4.56 -20.36
C THR A 368 8.49 -6.08 -20.31
N LYS A 369 7.90 -6.66 -19.24
CA LYS A 369 7.89 -8.10 -18.94
C LYS A 369 9.30 -8.70 -18.85
N GLN A 370 10.28 -7.90 -18.44
CA GLN A 370 11.66 -8.34 -18.24
C GLN A 370 11.97 -8.42 -16.74
N PRO A 371 12.73 -9.44 -16.28
CA PRO A 371 13.12 -9.55 -14.88
C PRO A 371 14.05 -8.41 -14.47
N TYR A 372 14.10 -8.13 -13.17
CA TYR A 372 15.05 -7.18 -12.62
C TYR A 372 16.48 -7.70 -12.72
N GLN A 373 17.36 -6.87 -13.24
CA GLN A 373 18.81 -7.09 -13.21
C GLN A 373 19.42 -6.14 -12.18
N ASP A 374 20.09 -6.71 -11.17
CA ASP A 374 20.76 -5.90 -10.15
C ASP A 374 21.99 -5.21 -10.76
N LEU A 375 22.04 -3.89 -10.61
CA LEU A 375 23.14 -3.08 -11.17
C LEU A 375 24.44 -3.17 -10.36
N GLY A 376 24.42 -3.90 -9.23
CA GLY A 376 25.56 -4.04 -8.34
C GLY A 376 25.68 -2.91 -7.32
N GLU A 377 26.43 -3.19 -6.24
CA GLU A 377 26.66 -2.20 -5.18
C GLU A 377 27.62 -1.08 -5.61
N ASP A 378 28.47 -1.36 -6.58
CA ASP A 378 29.47 -0.46 -7.16
C ASP A 378 28.92 0.42 -8.31
N TYR A 379 27.63 0.30 -8.63
CA TYR A 379 26.97 1.03 -9.74
C TYR A 379 27.33 2.53 -9.73
N TYR A 380 27.24 3.18 -8.55
CA TYR A 380 27.49 4.62 -8.44
C TYR A 380 28.96 4.97 -8.55
N ASP A 381 29.84 4.06 -8.21
CA ASP A 381 31.28 4.24 -8.34
C ASP A 381 31.71 4.06 -9.79
N ARG A 382 31.13 3.10 -10.51
CA ARG A 382 31.30 2.94 -11.96
C ARG A 382 30.70 4.08 -12.79
N LEU A 383 29.59 4.67 -12.33
CA LEU A 383 28.93 5.77 -13.03
C LEU A 383 29.77 7.06 -13.05
N ASN A 384 30.59 7.30 -12.04
CA ASN A 384 31.48 8.45 -11.98
C ASN A 384 32.76 8.11 -11.19
N PRO A 385 33.72 7.39 -11.81
CA PRO A 385 34.92 6.92 -11.16
C PRO A 385 35.79 8.06 -10.59
N ASP A 386 35.97 9.15 -11.35
CA ASP A 386 36.79 10.28 -10.91
C ASP A 386 36.25 10.94 -9.65
N ARG A 387 34.96 11.07 -9.53
CA ARG A 387 34.33 11.61 -8.32
C ARG A 387 34.55 10.70 -7.11
N THR A 388 34.46 9.39 -7.33
CA THR A 388 34.70 8.41 -6.27
C THR A 388 36.17 8.42 -5.84
N ILE A 389 37.09 8.43 -6.79
CA ILE A 389 38.51 8.56 -6.53
C ILE A 389 38.82 9.81 -5.71
N ARG A 390 38.39 11.00 -6.16
CA ARG A 390 38.62 12.27 -5.42
C ARG A 390 38.07 12.23 -4.01
N ARG A 391 36.86 11.62 -3.80
CA ARG A 391 36.22 11.50 -2.49
C ARG A 391 37.02 10.60 -1.54
N VAL A 392 37.49 9.45 -2.02
CA VAL A 392 38.28 8.48 -1.24
C VAL A 392 39.66 9.05 -0.90
N THR A 393 40.37 9.62 -1.88
CA THR A 393 41.67 10.26 -1.69
C THR A 393 41.59 11.40 -0.67
N LYS A 394 40.57 12.29 -0.79
CA LYS A 394 40.34 13.37 0.18
C LYS A 394 40.07 12.85 1.59
N ARG A 395 39.37 11.72 1.73
CA ARG A 395 39.10 11.11 3.03
C ARG A 395 40.34 10.51 3.66
N LEU A 396 41.18 9.84 2.87
CA LEU A 396 42.47 9.29 3.33
C LEU A 396 43.47 10.39 3.72
N ALA A 397 43.54 11.47 2.94
CA ALA A 397 44.36 12.64 3.27
C ALA A 397 43.94 13.28 4.60
N LYS A 398 42.63 13.33 4.92
CA LYS A 398 42.15 13.87 6.22
C LYS A 398 42.59 13.06 7.45
N ILE A 399 42.91 11.79 7.29
CA ILE A 399 43.39 10.91 8.36
C ILE A 399 44.90 10.70 8.28
N GLY A 400 45.62 11.57 7.53
CA GLY A 400 47.10 11.62 7.51
C GLY A 400 47.77 10.74 6.47
N TYR A 401 47.07 10.19 5.48
CA TYR A 401 47.65 9.34 4.45
C TYR A 401 47.81 10.08 3.12
N GLN A 402 48.99 10.01 2.54
CA GLN A 402 49.25 10.38 1.15
C GLN A 402 48.91 9.18 0.26
N VAL A 403 48.15 9.37 -0.81
CA VAL A 403 47.66 8.28 -1.67
C VAL A 403 48.17 8.46 -3.08
N THR A 404 48.87 7.46 -3.59
CA THR A 404 49.26 7.34 -5.00
C THR A 404 48.37 6.29 -5.63
N LEU A 405 47.74 6.61 -6.77
CA LEU A 405 46.82 5.71 -7.47
C LEU A 405 47.49 5.19 -8.74
N THR A 406 47.55 3.87 -8.87
CA THR A 406 48.03 3.19 -10.09
C THR A 406 46.82 2.47 -10.70
N PRO A 407 46.45 2.76 -11.96
CA PRO A 407 45.37 2.03 -12.64
C PRO A 407 45.73 0.54 -12.74
N ILE A 408 44.78 -0.31 -12.38
CA ILE A 408 44.89 -1.76 -12.64
C ILE A 408 44.48 -1.98 -14.11
N PRO A 409 45.29 -2.66 -14.92
CA PRO A 409 44.90 -2.97 -16.30
C PRO A 409 43.61 -3.79 -16.28
N PRO A 410 42.69 -3.60 -17.26
CA PRO A 410 41.43 -4.31 -17.30
C PRO A 410 41.69 -5.82 -17.38
N THR A 411 41.57 -6.51 -16.25
CA THR A 411 41.47 -7.98 -16.24
C THR A 411 40.17 -8.36 -16.89
N ALA A 412 40.25 -9.22 -17.88
CA ALA A 412 39.04 -9.81 -18.49
C ALA A 412 38.17 -10.36 -17.37
N HIS A 413 37.00 -9.74 -17.14
CA HIS A 413 36.01 -10.30 -16.24
C HIS A 413 35.61 -11.68 -16.82
N PRO A 414 35.65 -12.77 -16.04
CA PRO A 414 35.02 -14.00 -16.47
C PRO A 414 33.53 -13.72 -16.67
N ALA A 415 33.00 -14.22 -17.80
CA ALA A 415 31.65 -14.07 -18.28
C ALA A 415 30.60 -14.65 -17.31
#